data_87b29d49d1dedcc62aacc4f4308309cf
#
_entry.id   87b29d49d1dedcc62aacc4f4308309cf
#
_cell.length_a   1.000
_cell.length_b   1.000
_cell.length_c   1.000
_cell.angle_alpha   90.00
_cell.angle_beta   90.00
_cell.angle_gamma   90.00
#
_symmetry.space_group_name_H-M   'P 1'
#
loop_
_entity.id
_entity.type
_entity.pdbx_description
1 polymer ?
#
loop_
_entity_poly.entity_id
_entity_poly.type
_entity_poly.pdbx_seq_one_letter_code
_entity_poly.pdbx_strand_id
1 'polypeptide(L)'
;AQTWSDHCAHKTFRARIIAAGGDEDATDRPLLARLRDCTDSIDAPFVRSAFVGNAGVIEFTPGTTLALKAETHNHPSAVEPFGGANTGVGGVIRDVLGIAHRPIAVTDILCFGPADLPLAELPDGSLHPERIRDGVIDGVADYGNKIGLPTVAGAILYDPAYTTNPLVFAGCIGSAPSRPLHDGPFPGDRVVLLGGATGRDGIRGATFSSATMDATTGEVAGASVQIGDPIVEKLLIDALVGAEDLYTAITDCGAGGLSSAVGEMAEQVGADVELDRVPRKYAGLDPWEVWLSEAQERMVVAVRPDQLPDLTERCQRVGVAVADIGHFTGDGRLIVRNGGNVVADIDTGFLHDGRPQRQMTAELPAPNRTDPTGRTVDD
;
A
#
# COMPACT_ATOMS: atom_id res chain seq x y z
N ALA A 1 15.45 6.55 5.23
CA ALA A 1 16.04 5.24 5.51
C ALA A 1 15.11 4.38 6.39
N GLN A 2 14.62 4.93 7.52
CA GLN A 2 13.73 4.16 8.42
C GLN A 2 12.41 3.82 7.72
N THR A 3 11.73 4.80 7.15
CA THR A 3 10.46 4.61 6.41
C THR A 3 10.63 3.58 5.31
N TRP A 4 11.68 3.69 4.51
CA TRP A 4 11.99 2.72 3.46
C TRP A 4 12.23 1.32 4.03
N SER A 5 12.99 1.21 5.13
CA SER A 5 13.26 -0.07 5.79
C SER A 5 12.00 -0.70 6.41
N ASP A 6 11.09 0.12 6.94
CA ASP A 6 9.90 -0.37 7.63
C ASP A 6 8.78 -0.73 6.64
N HIS A 7 8.63 0.02 5.57
CA HIS A 7 7.59 -0.18 4.57
C HIS A 7 8.05 -1.06 3.40
N CYS A 8 9.01 -0.60 2.61
CA CYS A 8 9.39 -1.28 1.36
C CYS A 8 10.19 -2.56 1.57
N ALA A 9 10.79 -2.76 2.75
CA ALA A 9 11.64 -3.91 3.02
C ALA A 9 10.95 -5.14 3.57
N HIS A 10 9.74 -5.03 4.11
CA HIS A 10 9.01 -6.12 4.78
C HIS A 10 9.94 -6.96 5.66
N LYS A 11 10.39 -6.41 6.77
CA LYS A 11 11.48 -6.93 7.62
C LYS A 11 11.47 -8.45 7.83
N THR A 12 10.29 -9.03 8.06
CA THR A 12 10.12 -10.47 8.26
C THR A 12 10.21 -11.24 6.94
N PHE A 13 9.57 -10.78 5.88
CA PHE A 13 9.52 -11.48 4.60
C PHE A 13 10.87 -11.49 3.87
N ARG A 14 11.70 -10.45 4.04
CA ARG A 14 13.06 -10.39 3.50
C ARG A 14 14.13 -10.92 4.45
N ALA A 15 13.78 -11.31 5.68
CA ALA A 15 14.70 -11.91 6.63
C ALA A 15 15.10 -13.33 6.20
N ARG A 16 16.36 -13.70 6.47
CA ARG A 16 16.81 -15.09 6.44
C ARG A 16 16.25 -15.77 7.69
N ILE A 17 15.47 -16.82 7.51
CA ILE A 17 14.88 -17.58 8.62
C ILE A 17 15.64 -18.89 8.74
N ILE A 18 16.34 -19.06 9.87
CA ILE A 18 17.07 -20.28 10.23
C ILE A 18 16.14 -21.11 11.12
N ALA A 19 15.69 -22.26 10.65
CA ALA A 19 14.89 -23.19 11.42
C ALA A 19 15.80 -24.09 12.27
N ALA A 20 15.57 -24.15 13.57
CA ALA A 20 16.29 -25.05 14.48
C ALA A 20 16.02 -26.52 14.07
N GLY A 21 17.08 -27.29 13.80
CA GLY A 21 16.97 -28.71 13.40
C GLY A 21 16.60 -28.99 11.94
N GLY A 22 16.58 -27.95 11.12
CA GLY A 22 16.37 -28.09 9.66
C GLY A 22 17.68 -28.35 8.89
N ASP A 23 17.54 -28.82 7.66
CA ASP A 23 18.64 -28.93 6.72
C ASP A 23 19.19 -27.51 6.42
N GLU A 24 20.49 -27.28 6.64
CA GLU A 24 21.12 -25.96 6.50
C GLU A 24 20.88 -25.35 5.13
N ASP A 25 20.85 -26.15 4.06
CA ASP A 25 20.59 -25.69 2.69
C ASP A 25 19.12 -25.25 2.47
N ALA A 26 18.16 -25.83 3.20
CA ALA A 26 16.75 -25.52 3.04
C ALA A 26 16.33 -24.25 3.80
N THR A 27 17.13 -23.77 4.74
CA THR A 27 16.73 -22.73 5.70
C THR A 27 17.32 -21.35 5.40
N ASP A 28 18.24 -21.23 4.45
CA ASP A 28 19.02 -20.01 4.21
C ASP A 28 18.38 -18.99 3.25
N ARG A 29 17.09 -19.15 2.91
CA ARG A 29 16.38 -18.27 1.98
C ARG A 29 15.36 -17.40 2.69
N PRO A 30 15.16 -16.13 2.23
CA PRO A 30 14.08 -15.28 2.73
C PRO A 30 12.71 -15.92 2.54
N LEU A 31 11.78 -15.64 3.48
CA LEU A 31 10.42 -16.15 3.41
C LEU A 31 9.72 -15.76 2.09
N LEU A 32 9.92 -14.53 1.62
CA LEU A 32 9.36 -14.05 0.36
C LEU A 32 9.85 -14.90 -0.84
N ALA A 33 11.14 -15.27 -0.87
CA ALA A 33 11.68 -16.11 -1.93
C ALA A 33 11.03 -17.51 -1.94
N ARG A 34 10.76 -18.08 -0.76
CA ARG A 34 10.05 -19.37 -0.63
C ARG A 34 8.60 -19.29 -1.11
N LEU A 35 7.89 -18.18 -0.76
CA LEU A 35 6.52 -17.97 -1.24
C LEU A 35 6.48 -17.83 -2.76
N ARG A 36 7.44 -17.12 -3.35
CA ARG A 36 7.58 -17.05 -4.81
C ARG A 36 7.82 -18.42 -5.45
N ASP A 37 8.76 -19.19 -4.92
CA ASP A 37 9.04 -20.55 -5.42
C ASP A 37 7.79 -21.46 -5.34
N CYS A 38 7.02 -21.38 -4.23
CA CYS A 38 5.77 -22.11 -4.11
C CYS A 38 4.76 -21.68 -5.17
N THR A 39 4.64 -20.39 -5.44
CA THR A 39 3.72 -19.86 -6.48
C THR A 39 4.20 -20.28 -7.87
N ASP A 40 5.49 -20.18 -8.16
CA ASP A 40 6.09 -20.54 -9.44
C ASP A 40 6.01 -22.04 -9.72
N SER A 41 5.96 -22.87 -8.66
CA SER A 41 5.77 -24.33 -8.78
C SER A 41 4.34 -24.75 -9.14
N ILE A 42 3.37 -23.83 -9.04
CA ILE A 42 1.97 -24.10 -9.38
C ILE A 42 1.81 -23.90 -10.90
N ASP A 43 1.29 -24.90 -11.60
CA ASP A 43 0.90 -24.76 -13.00
C ASP A 43 -0.41 -23.95 -13.10
N ALA A 44 -0.27 -22.63 -13.09
CA ALA A 44 -1.39 -21.69 -13.10
C ALA A 44 -1.25 -20.67 -14.25
N PRO A 45 -1.48 -21.10 -15.51
CA PRO A 45 -1.26 -20.27 -16.69
C PRO A 45 -2.18 -19.03 -16.74
N PHE A 46 -3.22 -19.01 -15.91
CA PHE A 46 -4.11 -17.85 -15.77
C PHE A 46 -3.51 -16.75 -14.88
N VAL A 47 -2.43 -16.99 -14.12
CA VAL A 47 -1.74 -15.95 -13.33
C VAL A 47 -0.93 -15.06 -14.26
N ARG A 48 -1.23 -13.76 -14.28
CA ARG A 48 -0.56 -12.76 -15.11
C ARG A 48 0.50 -11.99 -14.34
N SER A 49 0.26 -11.74 -13.06
CA SER A 49 1.21 -11.08 -12.15
C SER A 49 1.00 -11.56 -10.73
N ALA A 50 2.08 -11.96 -10.06
CA ALA A 50 2.12 -12.26 -8.63
C ALA A 50 3.45 -11.77 -8.06
N PHE A 51 3.42 -11.13 -6.89
CA PHE A 51 4.58 -10.53 -6.19
C PHE A 51 5.32 -9.43 -6.99
N VAL A 52 4.66 -8.86 -8.00
CA VAL A 52 5.17 -7.75 -8.81
C VAL A 52 4.08 -6.70 -8.89
N GLY A 53 4.41 -5.45 -8.59
CA GLY A 53 3.44 -4.36 -8.57
C GLY A 53 2.47 -4.41 -7.38
N ASN A 54 1.49 -3.53 -7.38
CA ASN A 54 0.62 -3.23 -6.23
C ASN A 54 -0.46 -4.29 -5.98
N ALA A 55 -0.82 -5.12 -6.98
CA ALA A 55 -1.88 -6.11 -6.85
C ALA A 55 -1.58 -7.38 -7.67
N GLY A 56 -2.17 -8.51 -7.27
CA GLY A 56 -2.17 -9.74 -8.07
C GLY A 56 -3.12 -9.64 -9.25
N VAL A 57 -2.74 -10.20 -10.40
CA VAL A 57 -3.54 -10.17 -11.64
C VAL A 57 -3.70 -11.57 -12.22
N ILE A 58 -4.93 -11.92 -12.56
CA ILE A 58 -5.27 -13.17 -13.23
C ILE A 58 -6.03 -12.93 -14.53
N GLU A 59 -5.87 -13.81 -15.49
CA GLU A 59 -6.81 -13.92 -16.62
C GLU A 59 -8.08 -14.60 -16.12
N PHE A 60 -9.20 -13.89 -16.13
CA PHE A 60 -10.48 -14.40 -15.63
C PHE A 60 -11.29 -15.09 -16.73
N THR A 61 -11.40 -14.42 -17.87
CA THR A 61 -11.96 -14.95 -19.10
C THR A 61 -11.11 -14.50 -20.28
N PRO A 62 -11.14 -15.17 -21.44
CA PRO A 62 -10.40 -14.71 -22.60
C PRO A 62 -10.64 -13.22 -22.89
N GLY A 63 -9.59 -12.44 -22.85
CA GLY A 63 -9.62 -10.99 -23.10
C GLY A 63 -9.99 -10.12 -21.91
N THR A 64 -10.15 -10.68 -20.68
CA THR A 64 -10.43 -9.91 -19.47
C THR A 64 -9.56 -10.38 -18.31
N THR A 65 -8.88 -9.44 -17.67
CA THR A 65 -8.13 -9.68 -16.45
C THR A 65 -8.86 -9.15 -15.22
N LEU A 66 -8.67 -9.82 -14.08
CA LEU A 66 -9.03 -9.32 -12.77
C LEU A 66 -7.78 -9.05 -11.93
N ALA A 67 -7.82 -7.96 -11.21
CA ALA A 67 -6.87 -7.61 -10.18
C ALA A 67 -7.48 -7.81 -8.80
N LEU A 68 -6.68 -8.27 -7.85
CA LEU A 68 -7.06 -8.36 -6.43
C LEU A 68 -5.95 -7.78 -5.57
N LYS A 69 -6.31 -6.83 -4.73
CA LYS A 69 -5.50 -6.32 -3.63
C LYS A 69 -6.22 -6.54 -2.31
N ALA A 70 -5.47 -6.91 -1.30
CA ALA A 70 -5.96 -6.96 0.07
C ALA A 70 -4.86 -6.47 1.01
N GLU A 71 -5.24 -5.64 1.98
CA GLU A 71 -4.34 -5.02 2.94
C GLU A 71 -5.00 -4.83 4.30
N THR A 72 -4.21 -4.88 5.36
CA THR A 72 -4.69 -4.63 6.73
C THR A 72 -4.38 -3.19 7.14
N HIS A 73 -5.34 -2.55 7.82
CA HIS A 73 -5.18 -1.21 8.36
C HIS A 73 -5.54 -1.17 9.86
N ASN A 74 -4.87 -2.03 10.64
CA ASN A 74 -5.23 -2.37 12.02
C ASN A 74 -4.90 -1.25 13.02
N HIS A 75 -3.62 -0.88 13.16
CA HIS A 75 -3.15 0.12 14.12
C HIS A 75 -3.84 1.49 13.96
N PRO A 76 -3.95 2.05 12.75
CA PRO A 76 -4.70 3.28 12.54
C PRO A 76 -6.14 3.17 13.01
N SER A 77 -6.80 2.05 12.73
CA SER A 77 -8.18 1.79 13.14
C SER A 77 -8.35 1.55 14.65
N ALA A 78 -7.32 1.08 15.34
CA ALA A 78 -7.33 0.97 16.80
C ALA A 78 -7.30 2.34 17.50
N VAL A 79 -6.69 3.35 16.86
CA VAL A 79 -6.49 4.70 17.42
C VAL A 79 -7.57 5.66 16.96
N GLU A 80 -7.85 5.68 15.67
CA GLU A 80 -8.87 6.50 15.00
C GLU A 80 -9.69 5.61 14.05
N PRO A 81 -10.75 4.94 14.56
CA PRO A 81 -11.44 3.87 13.84
C PRO A 81 -12.02 4.27 12.49
N PHE A 82 -12.66 5.45 12.41
CA PHE A 82 -13.27 5.94 11.18
C PHE A 82 -12.20 6.25 10.11
N GLY A 83 -11.25 7.12 10.42
CA GLY A 83 -10.20 7.53 9.47
C GLY A 83 -9.26 6.38 9.12
N GLY A 84 -8.94 5.53 10.10
CA GLY A 84 -8.12 4.35 9.86
C GLY A 84 -8.75 3.37 8.87
N ALA A 85 -10.02 3.03 9.03
CA ALA A 85 -10.73 2.15 8.10
C ALA A 85 -11.00 2.82 6.75
N ASN A 86 -11.40 4.08 6.74
CA ASN A 86 -11.63 4.89 5.56
C ASN A 86 -10.40 4.92 4.64
N THR A 87 -9.22 5.19 5.22
CA THR A 87 -7.94 5.18 4.50
C THR A 87 -7.55 3.78 4.02
N GLY A 88 -7.82 2.75 4.81
CA GLY A 88 -7.55 1.36 4.40
C GLY A 88 -8.32 0.97 3.13
N VAL A 89 -9.59 1.35 3.03
CA VAL A 89 -10.40 1.13 1.82
C VAL A 89 -9.83 1.91 0.63
N GLY A 90 -9.46 3.18 0.83
CA GLY A 90 -8.85 4.00 -0.22
C GLY A 90 -7.54 3.42 -0.73
N GLY A 91 -6.67 2.94 0.18
CA GLY A 91 -5.39 2.33 -0.19
C GLY A 91 -5.54 1.15 -1.15
N VAL A 92 -6.42 0.19 -0.86
CA VAL A 92 -6.60 -0.99 -1.73
C VAL A 92 -7.24 -0.65 -3.08
N ILE A 93 -8.04 0.41 -3.14
CA ILE A 93 -8.61 0.91 -4.40
C ILE A 93 -7.51 1.55 -5.26
N ARG A 94 -6.64 2.38 -4.66
CA ARG A 94 -5.50 2.99 -5.36
C ARG A 94 -4.50 1.96 -5.87
N ASP A 95 -4.24 0.89 -5.11
CA ASP A 95 -3.38 -0.19 -5.55
C ASP A 95 -3.91 -0.88 -6.82
N VAL A 96 -5.21 -1.12 -6.88
CA VAL A 96 -5.87 -1.67 -8.09
C VAL A 96 -5.77 -0.68 -9.25
N LEU A 97 -5.95 0.61 -9.00
CA LEU A 97 -5.75 1.66 -10.00
C LEU A 97 -4.28 1.75 -10.43
N GLY A 98 -3.34 1.54 -9.48
CA GLY A 98 -1.89 1.54 -9.68
C GLY A 98 -1.34 0.42 -10.57
N ILE A 99 -2.18 -0.56 -10.94
CA ILE A 99 -1.87 -1.55 -11.96
C ILE A 99 -2.77 -1.42 -13.18
N ALA A 100 -3.30 -0.22 -13.40
CA ALA A 100 -4.14 0.13 -14.55
C ALA A 100 -5.42 -0.73 -14.68
N HIS A 101 -6.02 -1.12 -13.56
CA HIS A 101 -7.32 -1.79 -13.53
C HIS A 101 -8.39 -0.86 -12.97
N ARG A 102 -9.58 -0.93 -13.53
CA ARG A 102 -10.74 -0.20 -13.01
C ARG A 102 -11.26 -0.90 -11.77
N PRO A 103 -11.28 -0.26 -10.59
CA PRO A 103 -11.93 -0.78 -9.40
C PRO A 103 -13.42 -1.03 -9.67
N ILE A 104 -13.95 -2.20 -9.27
CA ILE A 104 -15.34 -2.60 -9.51
C ILE A 104 -16.07 -3.03 -8.24
N ALA A 105 -15.35 -3.47 -7.22
CA ALA A 105 -15.92 -3.90 -5.94
C ALA A 105 -14.90 -3.85 -4.83
N VAL A 106 -15.37 -3.68 -3.60
CA VAL A 106 -14.59 -3.83 -2.38
C VAL A 106 -15.10 -5.02 -1.55
N THR A 107 -14.26 -5.52 -0.66
CA THR A 107 -14.55 -6.61 0.28
C THR A 107 -13.81 -6.34 1.58
N ASP A 108 -14.31 -6.89 2.71
CA ASP A 108 -13.65 -6.69 4.00
C ASP A 108 -13.85 -7.89 4.94
N ILE A 109 -12.84 -8.11 5.81
CA ILE A 109 -12.93 -8.98 6.96
C ILE A 109 -12.56 -8.16 8.18
N LEU A 110 -13.50 -8.02 9.10
CA LEU A 110 -13.38 -7.18 10.28
C LEU A 110 -13.43 -8.05 11.53
N CYS A 111 -12.39 -7.98 12.38
CA CYS A 111 -12.38 -8.69 13.64
C CYS A 111 -12.21 -7.71 14.79
N PHE A 112 -13.08 -7.83 15.78
CA PHE A 112 -13.12 -6.93 16.94
C PHE A 112 -13.09 -7.73 18.25
N GLY A 113 -12.70 -7.08 19.34
CA GLY A 113 -12.94 -7.60 20.69
C GLY A 113 -14.45 -7.69 20.99
N PRO A 114 -14.83 -8.35 22.11
CA PRO A 114 -16.22 -8.44 22.54
C PRO A 114 -16.88 -7.05 22.66
N ALA A 115 -18.02 -6.86 22.02
CA ALA A 115 -18.72 -5.58 22.04
C ALA A 115 -19.35 -5.26 23.43
N ASP A 116 -19.55 -6.27 24.24
CA ASP A 116 -20.08 -6.20 25.60
C ASP A 116 -19.00 -6.23 26.70
N LEU A 117 -17.72 -5.97 26.32
CA LEU A 117 -16.60 -5.95 27.28
C LEU A 117 -16.88 -4.95 28.40
N PRO A 118 -16.82 -5.35 29.68
CA PRO A 118 -16.97 -4.40 30.78
C PRO A 118 -15.86 -3.36 30.78
N LEU A 119 -16.20 -2.08 30.99
CA LEU A 119 -15.21 -1.00 31.05
C LEU A 119 -14.07 -1.23 32.05
N ALA A 120 -14.34 -2.00 33.14
CA ALA A 120 -13.33 -2.35 34.12
C ALA A 120 -12.29 -3.37 33.61
N GLU A 121 -12.58 -4.04 32.53
CA GLU A 121 -11.70 -5.03 31.88
C GLU A 121 -11.00 -4.46 30.66
N LEU A 122 -11.34 -3.22 30.26
CA LEU A 122 -10.71 -2.57 29.13
C LEU A 122 -9.26 -2.19 29.46
N PRO A 123 -8.26 -2.62 28.65
CA PRO A 123 -6.88 -2.23 28.85
C PRO A 123 -6.68 -0.72 28.75
N ASP A 124 -5.82 -0.17 29.61
CA ASP A 124 -5.49 1.25 29.67
C ASP A 124 -5.03 1.77 28.29
N GLY A 125 -5.50 2.96 27.92
CA GLY A 125 -5.16 3.61 26.65
C GLY A 125 -5.87 3.03 25.41
N SER A 126 -6.68 1.99 25.56
CA SER A 126 -7.42 1.39 24.45
C SER A 126 -8.81 2.00 24.28
N LEU A 127 -9.30 2.09 23.04
CA LEU A 127 -10.69 2.37 22.76
C LEU A 127 -11.54 1.12 23.02
N HIS A 128 -12.79 1.32 23.44
CA HIS A 128 -13.71 0.21 23.63
C HIS A 128 -14.00 -0.50 22.29
N PRO A 129 -14.03 -1.86 22.26
CA PRO A 129 -14.26 -2.62 21.02
C PRO A 129 -15.53 -2.23 20.25
N GLU A 130 -16.61 -1.90 20.96
CA GLU A 130 -17.85 -1.40 20.33
C GLU A 130 -17.60 -0.09 19.57
N ARG A 131 -16.88 0.87 20.17
CA ARG A 131 -16.53 2.14 19.54
C ARG A 131 -15.63 1.92 18.30
N ILE A 132 -14.67 0.97 18.42
CA ILE A 132 -13.79 0.63 17.29
C ILE A 132 -14.63 0.03 16.16
N ARG A 133 -15.51 -0.94 16.46
CA ARG A 133 -16.40 -1.56 15.48
C ARG A 133 -17.24 -0.53 14.73
N ASP A 134 -17.94 0.33 15.47
CA ASP A 134 -18.86 1.28 14.87
C ASP A 134 -18.11 2.29 13.98
N GLY A 135 -16.99 2.83 14.45
CA GLY A 135 -16.17 3.74 13.65
C GLY A 135 -15.56 3.09 12.42
N VAL A 136 -15.11 1.84 12.51
CA VAL A 136 -14.59 1.08 11.35
C VAL A 136 -15.68 0.84 10.32
N ILE A 137 -16.86 0.39 10.74
CA ILE A 137 -18.00 0.15 9.82
C ILE A 137 -18.40 1.46 9.12
N ASP A 138 -18.50 2.55 9.89
CA ASP A 138 -18.83 3.86 9.32
C ASP A 138 -17.76 4.35 8.33
N GLY A 139 -16.47 4.14 8.62
CA GLY A 139 -15.37 4.49 7.73
C GLY A 139 -15.37 3.71 6.42
N VAL A 140 -15.58 2.39 6.48
CA VAL A 140 -15.73 1.53 5.29
C VAL A 140 -16.92 1.97 4.45
N ALA A 141 -18.08 2.18 5.09
CA ALA A 141 -19.31 2.59 4.40
C ALA A 141 -19.17 3.97 3.76
N ASP A 142 -18.56 4.92 4.46
CA ASP A 142 -18.36 6.30 3.96
C ASP A 142 -17.53 6.30 2.67
N TYR A 143 -16.39 5.60 2.68
CA TYR A 143 -15.51 5.56 1.51
C TYR A 143 -16.17 4.85 0.32
N GLY A 144 -16.68 3.65 0.53
CA GLY A 144 -17.31 2.85 -0.52
C GLY A 144 -18.52 3.56 -1.14
N ASN A 145 -19.37 4.15 -0.34
CA ASN A 145 -20.57 4.88 -0.82
C ASN A 145 -20.20 6.12 -1.62
N LYS A 146 -19.25 6.93 -1.16
CA LYS A 146 -18.83 8.16 -1.85
C LYS A 146 -18.12 7.89 -3.16
N ILE A 147 -17.31 6.83 -3.24
CA ILE A 147 -16.63 6.45 -4.47
C ILE A 147 -17.55 5.67 -5.45
N GLY A 148 -18.67 5.14 -4.95
CA GLY A 148 -19.65 4.40 -5.74
C GLY A 148 -19.26 2.96 -6.03
N LEU A 149 -18.50 2.32 -5.14
CA LEU A 149 -18.14 0.90 -5.22
C LEU A 149 -18.93 0.07 -4.21
N PRO A 150 -19.54 -1.06 -4.62
CA PRO A 150 -20.25 -1.93 -3.70
C PRO A 150 -19.28 -2.77 -2.88
N THR A 151 -19.58 -2.98 -1.59
CA THR A 151 -19.01 -4.08 -0.81
C THR A 151 -19.75 -5.36 -1.14
N VAL A 152 -19.09 -6.30 -1.81
CA VAL A 152 -19.73 -7.51 -2.37
C VAL A 152 -19.63 -8.73 -1.49
N ALA A 153 -18.68 -8.75 -0.56
CA ALA A 153 -18.49 -9.83 0.40
C ALA A 153 -17.77 -9.27 1.63
N GLY A 154 -17.94 -9.91 2.77
CA GLY A 154 -17.25 -9.56 3.99
C GLY A 154 -17.68 -10.43 5.16
N ALA A 155 -17.02 -10.24 6.30
CA ALA A 155 -17.37 -10.89 7.55
C ALA A 155 -17.04 -9.99 8.73
N ILE A 156 -17.86 -10.05 9.78
CA ILE A 156 -17.57 -9.45 11.08
C ILE A 156 -17.46 -10.56 12.10
N LEU A 157 -16.31 -10.65 12.78
CA LEU A 157 -16.01 -11.66 13.77
C LEU A 157 -15.63 -11.00 15.10
N TYR A 158 -15.85 -11.72 16.20
CA TYR A 158 -15.52 -11.24 17.54
C TYR A 158 -14.65 -12.27 18.25
N ASP A 159 -13.50 -11.81 18.76
CA ASP A 159 -12.61 -12.63 19.58
C ASP A 159 -11.85 -11.73 20.57
N PRO A 160 -11.66 -12.11 21.84
CA PRO A 160 -10.92 -11.34 22.83
C PRO A 160 -9.52 -10.91 22.39
N ALA A 161 -8.87 -11.65 21.50
CA ALA A 161 -7.53 -11.31 20.97
C ALA A 161 -7.51 -9.99 20.19
N TYR A 162 -8.67 -9.53 19.68
CA TYR A 162 -8.77 -8.27 18.93
C TYR A 162 -9.24 -7.08 19.78
N THR A 163 -9.20 -7.18 21.11
CA THR A 163 -9.72 -6.13 22.02
C THR A 163 -8.98 -4.79 21.83
N THR A 164 -7.66 -4.82 21.75
CA THR A 164 -6.83 -3.60 21.67
C THR A 164 -6.36 -3.28 20.27
N ASN A 165 -6.35 -4.27 19.38
CA ASN A 165 -5.87 -4.10 18.01
C ASN A 165 -6.78 -4.92 17.06
N PRO A 166 -7.78 -4.28 16.43
CA PRO A 166 -8.72 -4.96 15.55
C PRO A 166 -8.00 -5.51 14.31
N LEU A 167 -8.59 -6.50 13.65
CA LEU A 167 -8.26 -6.77 12.26
C LEU A 167 -9.20 -5.97 11.37
N VAL A 168 -8.65 -5.06 10.60
CA VAL A 168 -9.36 -4.33 9.55
C VAL A 168 -8.70 -4.71 8.24
N PHE A 169 -9.24 -5.72 7.58
CA PHE A 169 -8.73 -6.27 6.34
C PHE A 169 -9.63 -5.79 5.21
N ALA A 170 -9.14 -4.84 4.42
CA ALA A 170 -9.82 -4.32 3.26
C ALA A 170 -9.30 -4.99 1.97
N GLY A 171 -10.18 -5.20 1.02
CA GLY A 171 -9.85 -5.72 -0.29
C GLY A 171 -10.55 -4.96 -1.40
N CYS A 172 -9.93 -4.95 -2.58
CA CYS A 172 -10.50 -4.39 -3.79
C CYS A 172 -10.30 -5.33 -4.96
N ILE A 173 -11.34 -5.44 -5.78
CA ILE A 173 -11.30 -6.16 -7.05
C ILE A 173 -11.38 -5.12 -8.17
N GLY A 174 -10.51 -5.27 -9.16
CA GLY A 174 -10.55 -4.47 -10.38
C GLY A 174 -10.62 -5.33 -11.64
N SER A 175 -11.00 -4.73 -12.73
CA SER A 175 -11.01 -5.37 -14.03
C SER A 175 -10.40 -4.50 -15.13
N ALA A 176 -9.79 -5.15 -16.10
CA ALA A 176 -9.26 -4.49 -17.30
C ALA A 176 -9.37 -5.43 -18.52
N PRO A 177 -9.36 -4.89 -19.75
CA PRO A 177 -9.07 -5.69 -20.92
C PRO A 177 -7.70 -6.36 -20.79
N SER A 178 -7.57 -7.61 -21.26
CA SER A 178 -6.29 -8.32 -21.25
C SER A 178 -5.31 -7.61 -22.19
N ARG A 179 -4.23 -7.11 -21.61
CA ARG A 179 -3.14 -6.40 -22.30
C ARG A 179 -1.82 -6.65 -21.57
N PRO A 180 -0.67 -6.41 -22.20
CA PRO A 180 0.60 -6.38 -21.47
C PRO A 180 0.54 -5.37 -20.31
N LEU A 181 1.13 -5.72 -19.18
CA LEU A 181 1.35 -4.76 -18.10
C LEU A 181 2.34 -3.69 -18.57
N HIS A 182 2.27 -2.52 -17.95
CA HIS A 182 3.27 -1.49 -18.20
C HIS A 182 4.67 -1.99 -17.85
N ASP A 183 5.64 -1.65 -18.68
CA ASP A 183 7.05 -2.07 -18.58
C ASP A 183 8.01 -0.91 -18.30
N GLY A 184 7.49 0.34 -18.19
CA GLY A 184 8.22 1.52 -17.76
C GLY A 184 8.41 1.57 -16.23
N PRO A 185 8.99 2.68 -15.70
CA PRO A 185 9.33 3.90 -16.45
C PRO A 185 10.57 3.77 -17.34
N PHE A 186 10.68 4.63 -18.34
CA PHE A 186 11.83 4.70 -19.22
C PHE A 186 12.64 5.98 -18.98
N PRO A 187 13.97 5.98 -19.26
CA PRO A 187 14.77 7.20 -19.22
C PRO A 187 14.18 8.32 -20.09
N GLY A 188 14.01 9.50 -19.48
CA GLY A 188 13.39 10.66 -20.13
C GLY A 188 11.89 10.82 -19.85
N ASP A 189 11.20 9.81 -19.34
CA ASP A 189 9.82 9.96 -18.89
C ASP A 189 9.72 10.98 -17.76
N ARG A 190 8.62 11.74 -17.74
CA ARG A 190 8.33 12.70 -16.67
C ARG A 190 7.81 11.97 -15.44
N VAL A 191 8.23 12.41 -14.26
CA VAL A 191 7.63 12.02 -12.98
C VAL A 191 6.47 12.97 -12.72
N VAL A 192 5.25 12.46 -12.84
CA VAL A 192 4.04 13.29 -12.72
C VAL A 192 3.23 12.84 -11.51
N LEU A 193 2.98 13.77 -10.60
CA LEU A 193 2.13 13.58 -9.43
C LEU A 193 0.72 14.04 -9.76
N LEU A 194 -0.26 13.19 -9.50
CA LEU A 194 -1.68 13.43 -9.73
C LEU A 194 -2.46 13.42 -8.42
N GLY A 195 -3.52 14.22 -8.33
CA GLY A 195 -4.50 14.15 -7.26
C GLY A 195 -4.31 15.17 -6.13
N GLY A 196 -4.45 14.73 -4.88
CA GLY A 196 -4.51 15.59 -3.70
C GLY A 196 -3.22 16.35 -3.40
N ALA A 197 -3.35 17.48 -2.70
CA ALA A 197 -2.20 18.24 -2.23
C ALA A 197 -1.52 17.57 -1.02
N THR A 198 -0.22 17.78 -0.89
CA THR A 198 0.62 17.22 0.18
C THR A 198 0.54 18.05 1.45
N GLY A 199 0.29 17.40 2.58
CA GLY A 199 0.30 17.98 3.93
C GLY A 199 1.19 17.18 4.88
N ARG A 200 1.01 17.36 6.20
CA ARG A 200 1.67 16.53 7.23
C ARG A 200 0.92 15.24 7.52
N ASP A 201 -0.07 14.91 6.71
CA ASP A 201 -0.94 13.76 6.89
C ASP A 201 -0.11 12.47 6.83
N GLY A 202 -0.33 11.58 7.78
CA GLY A 202 0.26 10.25 7.80
C GLY A 202 1.79 10.20 7.93
N ILE A 203 2.46 11.30 8.28
CA ILE A 203 3.93 11.27 8.47
C ILE A 203 4.27 10.24 9.54
N ARG A 204 5.10 9.25 9.16
CA ARG A 204 5.46 8.06 9.93
C ARG A 204 4.32 7.03 10.11
N GLY A 205 3.25 7.10 9.34
CA GLY A 205 2.15 6.14 9.40
C GLY A 205 2.61 4.70 9.15
N ALA A 206 3.40 4.47 8.13
CA ALA A 206 4.02 3.16 7.86
C ALA A 206 4.92 2.66 9.00
N THR A 207 5.68 3.55 9.64
CA THR A 207 6.51 3.22 10.80
C THR A 207 5.66 2.89 12.02
N PHE A 208 4.61 3.66 12.26
CA PHE A 208 3.64 3.44 13.33
C PHE A 208 2.94 2.09 13.18
N SER A 209 2.47 1.75 11.98
CA SER A 209 1.80 0.48 11.70
C SER A 209 2.68 -0.76 11.95
N SER A 210 4.00 -0.58 12.02
CA SER A 210 4.97 -1.64 12.33
C SER A 210 5.49 -1.62 13.77
N ALA A 211 5.05 -0.67 14.60
CA ALA A 211 5.49 -0.53 15.98
C ALA A 211 4.63 -1.37 16.94
N THR A 212 5.17 -1.65 18.14
CA THR A 212 4.38 -2.20 19.24
C THR A 212 3.51 -1.11 19.85
N MET A 213 2.22 -1.38 20.03
CA MET A 213 1.29 -0.47 20.69
C MET A 213 1.38 -0.58 22.21
N ASP A 214 1.22 0.54 22.91
CA ASP A 214 1.14 0.64 24.37
C ASP A 214 0.04 1.64 24.79
N ALA A 215 -0.14 1.84 26.09
CA ALA A 215 -1.19 2.70 26.64
C ALA A 215 -1.09 4.19 26.20
N THR A 216 0.08 4.64 25.74
CA THR A 216 0.30 6.03 25.29
C THR A 216 0.17 6.20 23.78
N THR A 217 0.03 5.10 23.06
CA THR A 217 0.03 5.07 21.58
C THR A 217 -1.04 5.98 20.99
N GLY A 218 -2.25 5.98 21.55
CA GLY A 218 -3.36 6.81 21.07
C GLY A 218 -3.07 8.31 21.13
N GLU A 219 -2.37 8.77 22.17
CA GLU A 219 -2.03 10.19 22.34
C GLU A 219 -0.94 10.64 21.36
N VAL A 220 0.03 9.75 21.08
CA VAL A 220 1.21 10.07 20.26
C VAL A 220 0.93 9.86 18.78
N ALA A 221 0.18 8.84 18.43
CA ALA A 221 0.01 8.36 17.06
C ALA A 221 -1.23 8.90 16.34
N GLY A 222 -2.15 9.57 17.03
CA GLY A 222 -3.37 10.11 16.40
C GLY A 222 -3.07 11.03 15.20
N ALA A 223 -1.99 11.81 15.26
CA ALA A 223 -1.54 12.68 14.15
C ALA A 223 -0.88 11.89 12.99
N SER A 224 -0.56 10.62 13.16
CA SER A 224 0.03 9.75 12.13
C SER A 224 -1.04 8.99 11.32
N VAL A 225 -2.31 9.09 11.71
CA VAL A 225 -3.42 8.54 10.92
C VAL A 225 -3.67 9.44 9.71
N GLN A 226 -3.73 8.83 8.54
CA GLN A 226 -4.01 9.53 7.29
C GLN A 226 -5.48 9.96 7.26
N ILE A 227 -5.79 10.96 6.44
CA ILE A 227 -7.15 11.46 6.21
C ILE A 227 -7.53 11.16 4.76
N GLY A 228 -8.55 10.33 4.57
CA GLY A 228 -9.06 9.95 3.27
C GLY A 228 -10.03 10.99 2.68
N ASP A 229 -9.99 11.16 1.36
CA ASP A 229 -10.94 11.95 0.57
C ASP A 229 -11.45 11.14 -0.63
N PRO A 230 -12.49 10.31 -0.44
CA PRO A 230 -13.00 9.44 -1.49
C PRO A 230 -13.47 10.16 -2.76
N ILE A 231 -13.81 11.45 -2.66
CA ILE A 231 -14.21 12.23 -3.84
C ILE A 231 -12.99 12.52 -4.72
N VAL A 232 -11.86 12.90 -4.12
CA VAL A 232 -10.62 13.11 -4.90
C VAL A 232 -10.17 11.80 -5.54
N GLU A 233 -10.29 10.67 -4.85
CA GLU A 233 -9.97 9.36 -5.42
C GLU A 233 -10.91 8.97 -6.56
N LYS A 234 -12.20 9.26 -6.43
CA LYS A 234 -13.16 9.05 -7.53
C LYS A 234 -12.77 9.84 -8.77
N LEU A 235 -12.32 11.07 -8.63
CA LEU A 235 -11.86 11.88 -9.74
C LEU A 235 -10.58 11.29 -10.38
N LEU A 236 -9.66 10.73 -9.57
CA LEU A 236 -8.49 10.01 -10.08
C LEU A 236 -8.88 8.78 -10.92
N ILE A 237 -9.85 7.99 -10.44
CA ILE A 237 -10.38 6.85 -11.22
C ILE A 237 -10.94 7.35 -12.56
N ASP A 238 -11.74 8.41 -12.55
CA ASP A 238 -12.36 8.96 -13.78
C ASP A 238 -11.31 9.54 -14.74
N ALA A 239 -10.20 10.08 -14.21
CA ALA A 239 -9.10 10.55 -15.02
C ALA A 239 -8.28 9.42 -15.65
N LEU A 240 -7.98 8.37 -14.89
CA LEU A 240 -6.97 7.37 -15.25
C LEU A 240 -7.55 6.17 -15.99
N VAL A 241 -8.77 5.74 -15.66
CA VAL A 241 -9.41 4.63 -16.39
C VAL A 241 -9.70 5.03 -17.82
N GLY A 242 -9.14 4.30 -18.78
CA GLY A 242 -9.17 4.60 -20.21
C GLY A 242 -8.12 5.64 -20.65
N ALA A 243 -7.10 5.89 -19.82
CA ALA A 243 -5.93 6.73 -20.13
C ALA A 243 -4.62 5.95 -20.18
N GLU A 244 -4.71 4.63 -20.16
CA GLU A 244 -3.57 3.75 -19.94
C GLU A 244 -2.50 3.84 -21.04
N ASP A 245 -2.85 4.37 -22.19
CA ASP A 245 -1.87 4.62 -23.28
C ASP A 245 -1.11 5.95 -23.10
N LEU A 246 -1.51 6.79 -22.11
CA LEU A 246 -0.88 8.09 -21.85
C LEU A 246 0.24 8.05 -20.81
N TYR A 247 0.52 6.89 -20.22
CA TYR A 247 1.61 6.71 -19.27
C TYR A 247 2.30 5.36 -19.48
N THR A 248 3.55 5.27 -19.09
CA THR A 248 4.41 4.08 -19.24
C THR A 248 4.52 3.27 -17.95
N ALA A 249 4.25 3.90 -16.80
CA ALA A 249 4.13 3.25 -15.51
C ALA A 249 3.23 4.08 -14.59
N ILE A 250 2.67 3.42 -13.58
CA ILE A 250 1.79 4.03 -12.58
C ILE A 250 1.95 3.30 -11.25
N THR A 251 1.92 4.05 -10.16
CA THR A 251 1.80 3.53 -8.80
C THR A 251 0.99 4.48 -7.94
N ASP A 252 0.45 4.00 -6.82
CA ASP A 252 -0.13 4.86 -5.80
C ASP A 252 0.95 5.59 -5.00
N CYS A 253 0.56 6.64 -4.30
CA CYS A 253 1.42 7.39 -3.41
C CYS A 253 0.81 7.33 -1.99
N GLY A 254 0.86 6.15 -1.41
CA GLY A 254 0.34 5.82 -0.07
C GLY A 254 1.42 5.86 1.00
N ALA A 255 1.63 4.72 1.65
CA ALA A 255 2.62 4.55 2.72
C ALA A 255 4.03 4.93 2.27
N GLY A 256 4.73 5.75 3.07
CA GLY A 256 6.04 6.29 2.73
C GLY A 256 6.04 7.43 1.71
N GLY A 257 4.88 7.82 1.20
CA GLY A 257 4.68 8.96 0.31
C GLY A 257 5.49 8.87 -0.99
N LEU A 258 5.99 10.02 -1.43
CA LEU A 258 6.82 10.11 -2.64
C LEU A 258 8.10 9.28 -2.53
N SER A 259 8.60 9.04 -1.32
CA SER A 259 9.81 8.23 -1.13
C SER A 259 9.62 6.79 -1.57
N SER A 260 8.44 6.21 -1.35
CA SER A 260 8.09 4.86 -1.82
C SER A 260 7.69 4.90 -3.29
N ALA A 261 6.72 5.74 -3.67
CA ALA A 261 6.20 5.79 -5.03
C ALA A 261 7.30 6.05 -6.08
N VAL A 262 8.08 7.11 -5.90
CA VAL A 262 9.18 7.44 -6.84
C VAL A 262 10.35 6.47 -6.66
N GLY A 263 10.68 6.10 -5.41
CA GLY A 263 11.81 5.21 -5.13
C GLY A 263 11.65 3.83 -5.75
N GLU A 264 10.43 3.25 -5.69
CA GLU A 264 10.13 1.96 -6.31
C GLU A 264 10.13 2.05 -7.84
N MET A 265 9.47 3.05 -8.41
CA MET A 265 9.48 3.25 -9.87
C MET A 265 10.89 3.51 -10.41
N ALA A 266 11.75 4.19 -9.65
CA ALA A 266 13.11 4.53 -10.05
C ALA A 266 14.12 3.36 -9.90
N GLU A 267 13.72 2.20 -9.39
CA GLU A 267 14.63 1.09 -9.04
C GLU A 267 15.65 0.79 -10.15
N GLN A 268 15.20 0.67 -11.39
CA GLN A 268 16.03 0.28 -12.52
C GLN A 268 16.62 1.47 -13.31
N VAL A 269 16.03 2.65 -13.16
CA VAL A 269 16.34 3.78 -14.05
C VAL A 269 16.90 4.99 -13.31
N GLY A 270 16.56 5.19 -12.03
CA GLY A 270 16.85 6.42 -11.32
C GLY A 270 15.85 7.54 -11.62
N ALA A 271 15.86 8.59 -10.81
CA ALA A 271 14.99 9.76 -10.97
C ALA A 271 15.63 11.04 -10.39
N ASP A 272 15.32 12.19 -10.97
CA ASP A 272 15.65 13.52 -10.45
C ASP A 272 14.34 14.30 -10.26
N VAL A 273 13.99 14.59 -8.99
CA VAL A 273 12.73 15.24 -8.61
C VAL A 273 12.96 16.53 -7.84
N GLU A 274 12.06 17.51 -8.07
CA GLU A 274 12.09 18.83 -7.44
C GLU A 274 10.87 19.02 -6.54
N LEU A 275 11.07 19.06 -5.22
CA LEU A 275 10.01 19.13 -4.23
C LEU A 275 9.23 20.44 -4.24
N ASP A 276 9.81 21.53 -4.74
CA ASP A 276 9.10 22.81 -4.85
C ASP A 276 7.94 22.77 -5.84
N ARG A 277 7.93 21.79 -6.74
CA ARG A 277 6.84 21.57 -7.70
C ARG A 277 5.68 20.75 -7.13
N VAL A 278 5.86 20.12 -5.97
CA VAL A 278 4.83 19.31 -5.33
C VAL A 278 3.72 20.23 -4.77
N PRO A 279 2.46 20.05 -5.17
CA PRO A 279 1.35 20.81 -4.62
C PRO A 279 1.21 20.59 -3.10
N ARG A 280 1.11 21.67 -2.34
CA ARG A 280 1.06 21.64 -0.87
C ARG A 280 -0.27 22.19 -0.35
N LYS A 281 -0.80 21.58 0.70
CA LYS A 281 -2.01 22.05 1.39
C LYS A 281 -1.80 23.43 2.05
N TYR A 282 -0.55 23.68 2.51
CA TYR A 282 -0.15 24.92 3.20
C TYR A 282 1.38 25.13 3.10
N ALA A 283 1.82 26.33 3.40
CA ALA A 283 3.25 26.69 3.45
C ALA A 283 3.93 26.13 4.72
N GLY A 284 5.27 26.07 4.71
CA GLY A 284 6.09 25.73 5.88
C GLY A 284 6.29 24.23 6.11
N LEU A 285 6.07 23.41 5.06
CA LEU A 285 6.51 22.02 5.06
C LEU A 285 8.01 21.96 4.77
N ASP A 286 8.75 21.24 5.60
CA ASP A 286 10.13 20.90 5.35
C ASP A 286 10.27 19.92 4.15
N PRO A 287 11.41 19.89 3.45
CA PRO A 287 11.62 18.98 2.31
C PRO A 287 11.36 17.51 2.66
N TRP A 288 11.78 17.07 3.84
CA TRP A 288 11.56 15.70 4.30
C TRP A 288 10.08 15.40 4.59
N GLU A 289 9.31 16.40 5.06
CA GLU A 289 7.87 16.27 5.28
C GLU A 289 7.15 16.10 3.93
N VAL A 290 7.52 16.88 2.92
CA VAL A 290 6.96 16.74 1.55
C VAL A 290 7.29 15.36 0.97
N TRP A 291 8.52 14.87 1.18
CA TRP A 291 9.00 13.62 0.62
C TRP A 291 8.39 12.37 1.28
N LEU A 292 8.15 12.43 2.59
CA LEU A 292 7.67 11.31 3.40
C LEU A 292 6.18 11.40 3.77
N SER A 293 5.49 12.48 3.39
CA SER A 293 4.05 12.63 3.66
C SER A 293 3.27 11.50 3.02
N GLU A 294 2.39 10.89 3.79
CA GLU A 294 1.44 9.87 3.34
C GLU A 294 0.06 10.47 3.07
N ALA A 295 0.00 11.76 2.67
CA ALA A 295 -1.23 12.37 2.21
C ALA A 295 -1.85 11.51 1.12
N GLN A 296 -3.13 11.21 1.28
CA GLN A 296 -3.85 10.21 0.49
C GLN A 296 -4.30 10.76 -0.88
N GLU A 297 -4.91 9.92 -1.67
CA GLU A 297 -5.50 10.21 -2.98
C GLU A 297 -4.50 10.88 -3.95
N ARG A 298 -3.29 10.32 -3.99
CA ARG A 298 -2.24 10.74 -4.92
C ARG A 298 -1.75 9.52 -5.71
N MET A 299 -1.47 9.74 -6.99
CA MET A 299 -0.85 8.75 -7.87
C MET A 299 0.42 9.34 -8.48
N VAL A 300 1.43 8.51 -8.69
CA VAL A 300 2.62 8.86 -9.47
C VAL A 300 2.57 8.10 -10.79
N VAL A 301 2.72 8.81 -11.88
CA VAL A 301 2.77 8.23 -13.22
C VAL A 301 4.05 8.63 -13.93
N ALA A 302 4.61 7.70 -14.71
CA ALA A 302 5.68 7.98 -15.66
C ALA A 302 5.06 8.31 -17.01
N VAL A 303 5.39 9.46 -17.58
CA VAL A 303 4.73 9.98 -18.78
C VAL A 303 5.77 10.42 -19.79
N ARG A 304 5.65 9.95 -21.03
CA ARG A 304 6.48 10.48 -22.12
C ARG A 304 6.24 11.97 -22.29
N PRO A 305 7.28 12.78 -22.54
CA PRO A 305 7.14 14.24 -22.66
C PRO A 305 6.09 14.69 -23.68
N ASP A 306 5.92 13.95 -24.78
CA ASP A 306 4.96 14.23 -25.84
C ASP A 306 3.51 13.90 -25.44
N GLN A 307 3.29 13.03 -24.46
CA GLN A 307 1.95 12.65 -23.97
C GLN A 307 1.50 13.48 -22.75
N LEU A 308 2.41 14.21 -22.10
CA LEU A 308 2.09 14.99 -20.90
C LEU A 308 0.97 16.03 -21.13
N PRO A 309 0.89 16.73 -22.27
CA PRO A 309 -0.22 17.65 -22.54
C PRO A 309 -1.58 16.95 -22.55
N ASP A 310 -1.68 15.79 -23.21
CA ASP A 310 -2.94 15.05 -23.34
C ASP A 310 -3.40 14.50 -21.99
N LEU A 311 -2.50 13.94 -21.19
CA LEU A 311 -2.79 13.52 -19.82
C LEU A 311 -3.24 14.69 -18.96
N THR A 312 -2.56 15.83 -19.07
CA THR A 312 -2.90 17.05 -18.32
C THR A 312 -4.30 17.54 -18.67
N GLU A 313 -4.64 17.63 -19.96
CA GLU A 313 -5.98 18.02 -20.40
C GLU A 313 -7.06 17.08 -19.88
N ARG A 314 -6.80 15.76 -19.94
CA ARG A 314 -7.73 14.75 -19.44
C ARG A 314 -7.98 14.90 -17.93
N CYS A 315 -6.93 15.06 -17.13
CA CYS A 315 -7.02 15.27 -15.69
C CYS A 315 -7.79 16.55 -15.34
N GLN A 316 -7.49 17.65 -16.07
CA GLN A 316 -8.16 18.94 -15.84
C GLN A 316 -9.66 18.91 -16.13
N ARG A 317 -10.11 18.12 -17.12
CA ARG A 317 -11.54 17.96 -17.43
C ARG A 317 -12.36 17.44 -16.26
N VAL A 318 -11.75 16.63 -15.38
CA VAL A 318 -12.42 16.06 -14.19
C VAL A 318 -11.94 16.72 -12.89
N GLY A 319 -11.11 17.76 -12.95
CA GLY A 319 -10.68 18.51 -11.79
C GLY A 319 -9.52 17.88 -11.00
N VAL A 320 -8.77 16.93 -11.59
CA VAL A 320 -7.58 16.34 -10.99
C VAL A 320 -6.38 17.26 -11.19
N ALA A 321 -5.68 17.59 -10.11
CA ALA A 321 -4.43 18.34 -10.16
C ALA A 321 -3.30 17.50 -10.79
N VAL A 322 -2.45 18.15 -11.57
CA VAL A 322 -1.30 17.54 -12.25
C VAL A 322 -0.04 18.36 -11.93
N ALA A 323 1.00 17.70 -11.45
CA ALA A 323 2.28 18.33 -11.19
C ALA A 323 3.43 17.51 -11.81
N ASP A 324 4.12 18.09 -12.77
CA ASP A 324 5.37 17.55 -13.29
C ASP A 324 6.50 17.88 -12.31
N ILE A 325 6.88 16.91 -11.49
CA ILE A 325 7.84 17.08 -10.40
C ILE A 325 9.27 16.68 -10.78
N GLY A 326 9.51 16.09 -11.96
CA GLY A 326 10.84 15.66 -12.36
C GLY A 326 10.87 14.72 -13.56
N HIS A 327 11.90 13.89 -13.63
CA HIS A 327 12.05 12.91 -14.71
C HIS A 327 12.84 11.69 -14.26
N PHE A 328 12.64 10.58 -14.95
CA PHE A 328 13.46 9.37 -14.80
C PHE A 328 14.75 9.52 -15.64
N THR A 329 15.89 9.23 -15.03
CA THR A 329 17.21 9.67 -15.57
C THR A 329 17.89 8.59 -16.43
N GLY A 330 17.84 7.34 -16.05
CA GLY A 330 18.59 6.24 -16.65
C GLY A 330 19.99 6.02 -16.06
N ASP A 331 20.35 6.74 -15.00
CA ASP A 331 21.68 6.69 -14.37
C ASP A 331 21.74 5.88 -13.08
N GLY A 332 20.61 5.32 -12.63
CA GLY A 332 20.51 4.52 -11.42
C GLY A 332 20.66 5.33 -10.13
N ARG A 333 20.38 6.64 -10.16
CA ARG A 333 20.42 7.51 -8.97
C ARG A 333 19.07 8.10 -8.67
N LEU A 334 18.70 8.15 -7.41
CA LEU A 334 17.55 8.88 -6.90
C LEU A 334 18.03 10.22 -6.33
N ILE A 335 17.79 11.28 -7.08
CA ILE A 335 18.17 12.64 -6.71
C ILE A 335 16.90 13.40 -6.32
N VAL A 336 16.89 13.97 -5.12
CA VAL A 336 15.80 14.80 -4.63
C VAL A 336 16.32 16.21 -4.41
N ARG A 337 15.60 17.20 -4.98
CA ARG A 337 15.96 18.62 -4.89
C ARG A 337 14.88 19.42 -4.17
N ASN A 338 15.28 20.53 -3.59
CA ASN A 338 14.40 21.55 -3.06
C ASN A 338 15.00 22.94 -3.36
N GLY A 339 14.29 23.76 -4.12
CA GLY A 339 14.80 25.04 -4.60
C GLY A 339 16.07 24.90 -5.45
N GLY A 340 16.15 23.86 -6.25
CA GLY A 340 17.31 23.52 -7.07
C GLY A 340 18.48 22.89 -6.30
N ASN A 341 18.47 22.90 -4.96
CA ASN A 341 19.52 22.29 -4.15
C ASN A 341 19.27 20.80 -3.96
N VAL A 342 20.32 19.99 -4.08
CA VAL A 342 20.22 18.55 -3.78
C VAL A 342 20.09 18.35 -2.27
N VAL A 343 18.98 17.73 -1.84
CA VAL A 343 18.69 17.38 -0.45
C VAL A 343 18.83 15.89 -0.18
N ALA A 344 18.76 15.05 -1.22
CA ALA A 344 19.14 13.64 -1.17
C ALA A 344 19.72 13.21 -2.53
N ASP A 345 20.70 12.31 -2.49
CA ASP A 345 21.35 11.71 -3.65
C ASP A 345 21.77 10.29 -3.27
N ILE A 346 21.03 9.29 -3.75
CA ILE A 346 21.14 7.90 -3.31
C ILE A 346 21.24 7.00 -4.55
N ASP A 347 22.16 6.06 -4.53
CA ASP A 347 22.23 4.99 -5.52
C ASP A 347 21.02 4.05 -5.36
N THR A 348 20.30 3.74 -6.44
CA THR A 348 19.07 2.92 -6.38
C THR A 348 19.39 1.48 -6.00
N GLY A 349 20.50 0.91 -6.47
CA GLY A 349 20.94 -0.43 -6.04
C GLY A 349 21.22 -0.49 -4.53
N PHE A 350 21.85 0.55 -3.96
CA PHE A 350 22.01 0.64 -2.51
C PHE A 350 20.67 0.77 -1.79
N LEU A 351 19.74 1.57 -2.32
CA LEU A 351 18.42 1.75 -1.72
C LEU A 351 17.64 0.43 -1.65
N HIS A 352 17.65 -0.36 -2.70
CA HIS A 352 16.88 -1.60 -2.81
C HIS A 352 17.58 -2.82 -2.20
N ASP A 353 18.88 -3.00 -2.46
CA ASP A 353 19.62 -4.22 -2.12
C ASP A 353 20.73 -4.01 -1.08
N GLY A 354 21.17 -2.74 -0.86
CA GLY A 354 22.29 -2.42 0.03
C GLY A 354 21.98 -2.50 1.53
N ARG A 355 20.78 -2.90 1.92
CA ARG A 355 20.38 -2.97 3.34
C ARG A 355 20.84 -4.29 3.95
N PRO A 356 21.34 -4.26 5.23
CA PRO A 356 21.66 -5.48 5.94
C PRO A 356 20.44 -6.40 6.05
N GLN A 357 20.60 -7.64 5.61
CA GLN A 357 19.56 -8.65 5.73
C GLN A 357 19.48 -9.13 7.19
N ARG A 358 18.28 -9.11 7.76
CA ARG A 358 18.03 -9.65 9.10
C ARG A 358 18.17 -11.17 9.09
N GLN A 359 18.75 -11.71 10.15
CA GLN A 359 18.72 -13.14 10.46
C GLN A 359 17.73 -13.35 11.61
N MET A 360 16.82 -14.28 11.43
CA MET A 360 15.82 -14.67 12.43
C MET A 360 15.89 -16.18 12.63
N THR A 361 15.73 -16.62 13.87
CA THR A 361 15.60 -18.04 14.21
C THR A 361 14.14 -18.38 14.38
N ALA A 362 13.70 -19.51 13.83
CA ALA A 362 12.37 -20.04 14.02
C ALA A 362 12.47 -21.47 14.60
N GLU A 363 11.68 -21.76 15.62
CA GLU A 363 11.44 -23.11 16.09
C GLU A 363 10.18 -23.61 15.40
N LEU A 364 10.30 -24.75 14.71
CA LEU A 364 9.14 -25.43 14.13
C LEU A 364 8.51 -26.28 15.24
N PRO A 365 7.30 -25.96 15.72
CA PRO A 365 6.62 -26.83 16.65
C PRO A 365 6.37 -28.17 15.97
N ALA A 366 6.46 -29.26 16.74
CA ALA A 366 6.06 -30.57 16.24
C ALA A 366 4.65 -30.48 15.66
N PRO A 367 4.39 -30.98 14.45
CA PRO A 367 3.08 -30.87 13.82
C PRO A 367 2.05 -31.55 14.72
N ASN A 368 1.16 -30.74 15.30
CA ASN A 368 0.00 -31.26 16.03
C ASN A 368 -1.05 -31.67 14.98
N ARG A 369 -0.89 -32.89 14.45
CA ARG A 369 -1.77 -33.47 13.42
C ARG A 369 -3.03 -34.12 14.01
N THR A 370 -3.58 -33.59 15.06
CA THR A 370 -4.94 -33.97 15.46
C THR A 370 -5.91 -33.21 14.57
N ASP A 371 -6.49 -33.90 13.61
CA ASP A 371 -7.66 -33.41 12.89
C ASP A 371 -8.74 -33.04 13.91
N PRO A 372 -9.18 -31.76 13.98
CA PRO A 372 -10.22 -31.33 14.91
C PRO A 372 -11.57 -32.01 14.65
N THR A 373 -11.76 -32.62 13.49
CA THR A 373 -12.99 -33.35 13.14
C THR A 373 -12.90 -34.88 13.39
N GLY A 374 -11.72 -35.39 13.77
CA GLY A 374 -11.50 -36.84 13.97
C GLY A 374 -11.64 -37.67 12.70
N ARG A 375 -11.59 -37.03 11.52
CA ARG A 375 -11.58 -37.73 10.23
C ARG A 375 -10.16 -38.01 9.80
N THR A 376 -9.83 -39.24 9.47
CA THR A 376 -8.66 -39.59 8.68
C THR A 376 -8.91 -39.09 7.24
N VAL A 377 -8.11 -38.14 6.78
CA VAL A 377 -8.03 -37.84 5.36
C VAL A 377 -7.15 -38.92 4.77
N ASP A 378 -7.74 -39.84 4.05
CA ASP A 378 -6.98 -40.77 3.22
C ASP A 378 -6.37 -39.96 2.07
N ASP A 379 -5.06 -40.12 1.85
CA ASP A 379 -4.27 -39.46 0.81
C ASP A 379 -4.81 -39.77 -0.60
#